data_c182bf9302c0e03dc2b144838b62903a
#
_entry.id   c182bf9302c0e03dc2b144838b62903a
#
_cell.length_a   1.000
_cell.length_b   1.000
_cell.length_c   1.000
_cell.angle_alpha   90.00
_cell.angle_beta   90.00
_cell.angle_gamma   90.00
#
_symmetry.space_group_name_H-M   'P 1'
#
loop_
_entity.id
_entity.type
_entity.pdbx_description
1 polymer ?
#
loop_
_entity_poly.entity_id
_entity_poly.type
_entity_poly.pdbx_seq_one_letter_code
_entity_poly.pdbx_strand_id
1 'polypeptide(L)'
;MEEFDKEQAIADIAEKLNIQKDKILYIEYSDLFQINDCVIPAVIADNIKVFQEYNLYFYRCTIPNLILEITIKSLEFKMCCFESSFIIRNNFDGYISIQDSIFEKDFGIFWVKKEVYKINVCKNIFKDVSIFENKILNFNF
;
A
#
# COMPACT_ATOMS: atom_id res chain seq x y z
N MET A 1 24.17 -17.33 6.38
CA MET A 1 22.87 -16.94 5.84
C MET A 1 21.89 -16.75 6.99
N GLU A 2 21.37 -15.57 7.10
CA GLU A 2 20.44 -15.27 8.19
C GLU A 2 19.06 -15.88 7.88
N GLU A 3 18.50 -16.54 8.89
CA GLU A 3 17.12 -16.98 8.76
C GLU A 3 16.20 -15.78 8.79
N PHE A 4 15.15 -15.85 8.01
CA PHE A 4 14.12 -14.84 8.03
C PHE A 4 13.35 -14.90 9.35
N ASP A 5 13.37 -13.82 10.10
CA ASP A 5 12.68 -13.71 11.37
C ASP A 5 11.35 -12.97 11.19
N LYS A 6 10.27 -13.71 11.06
CA LYS A 6 8.95 -13.13 10.86
C LYS A 6 8.47 -12.32 12.07
N GLU A 7 8.85 -12.71 13.26
CA GLU A 7 8.46 -11.99 14.47
C GLU A 7 9.11 -10.61 14.52
N GLN A 8 10.37 -10.53 14.12
CA GLN A 8 11.06 -9.26 14.05
C GLN A 8 10.48 -8.37 12.95
N ALA A 9 10.13 -8.97 11.80
CA ALA A 9 9.50 -8.23 10.70
C ALA A 9 8.15 -7.67 11.12
N ILE A 10 7.33 -8.47 11.81
CA ILE A 10 6.03 -8.02 12.32
C ILE A 10 6.23 -6.86 13.31
N ALA A 11 7.21 -6.98 14.21
CA ALA A 11 7.50 -5.93 15.17
C ALA A 11 7.92 -4.63 14.47
N ASP A 12 8.73 -4.73 13.44
CA ASP A 12 9.18 -3.58 12.66
C ASP A 12 8.02 -2.89 11.94
N ILE A 13 7.17 -3.68 11.28
CA ILE A 13 5.99 -3.15 10.59
C ILE A 13 5.03 -2.48 11.58
N ALA A 14 4.78 -3.12 12.70
CA ALA A 14 3.87 -2.59 13.73
C ALA A 14 4.39 -1.26 14.28
N GLU A 15 5.67 -1.18 14.57
CA GLU A 15 6.29 0.05 15.06
C GLU A 15 6.23 1.17 14.03
N LYS A 16 6.62 0.88 12.78
CA LYS A 16 6.69 1.91 11.74
C LYS A 16 5.32 2.41 11.31
N LEU A 17 4.32 1.56 11.31
CA LEU A 17 2.96 1.95 10.97
C LEU A 17 2.14 2.37 12.19
N ASN A 18 2.70 2.24 13.38
CA ASN A 18 2.05 2.58 14.64
C ASN A 18 0.72 1.84 14.81
N ILE A 19 0.78 0.53 14.66
CA ILE A 19 -0.36 -0.37 14.84
C ILE A 19 0.01 -1.52 15.77
N GLN A 20 -0.98 -2.28 16.21
CA GLN A 20 -0.74 -3.42 17.09
C GLN A 20 -0.27 -4.64 16.29
N LYS A 21 0.61 -5.42 16.86
CA LYS A 21 1.16 -6.61 16.21
C LYS A 21 0.11 -7.65 15.85
N ASP A 22 -0.95 -7.76 16.64
CA ASP A 22 -2.02 -8.73 16.41
C ASP A 22 -2.86 -8.43 15.16
N LYS A 23 -2.67 -7.26 14.57
CA LYS A 23 -3.29 -6.91 13.29
C LYS A 23 -2.52 -7.40 12.09
N ILE A 24 -1.34 -7.97 12.29
CA ILE A 24 -0.44 -8.38 11.22
C ILE A 24 -0.32 -9.90 11.19
N LEU A 25 -0.58 -10.49 10.03
CA LEU A 25 -0.47 -11.92 9.78
C LEU A 25 0.54 -12.15 8.65
N TYR A 26 1.55 -12.98 8.91
CA TYR A 26 2.49 -13.38 7.87
C TYR A 26 1.96 -14.58 7.10
N ILE A 27 1.86 -14.46 5.80
CA ILE A 27 1.42 -15.52 4.90
C ILE A 27 2.64 -16.10 4.21
N GLU A 28 3.09 -17.24 4.69
CA GLU A 28 4.38 -17.81 4.34
C GLU A 28 4.51 -18.17 2.87
N TYR A 29 3.51 -18.80 2.28
CA TYR A 29 3.60 -19.27 0.90
C TYR A 29 3.69 -18.15 -0.13
N SER A 30 3.27 -16.93 0.22
CA SER A 30 3.36 -15.77 -0.67
C SER A 30 4.33 -14.71 -0.17
N ASP A 31 5.00 -14.95 0.94
CA ASP A 31 5.92 -14.01 1.58
C ASP A 31 5.27 -12.63 1.72
N LEU A 32 4.11 -12.61 2.37
CA LEU A 32 3.24 -11.45 2.42
C LEU A 32 2.81 -11.17 3.85
N PHE A 33 2.86 -9.90 4.25
CA PHE A 33 2.32 -9.46 5.53
C PHE A 33 0.95 -8.84 5.32
N GLN A 34 -0.08 -9.47 5.87
CA GLN A 34 -1.45 -8.99 5.78
C GLN A 34 -1.82 -8.21 7.03
N ILE A 35 -2.29 -6.99 6.84
CA ILE A 35 -2.66 -6.07 7.91
C ILE A 35 -4.17 -5.92 7.88
N ASN A 36 -4.84 -6.27 8.98
CA ASN A 36 -6.29 -6.42 9.02
C ASN A 36 -6.98 -5.48 9.98
N ASP A 37 -8.13 -4.97 9.55
CA ASP A 37 -9.15 -4.36 10.41
C ASP A 37 -8.61 -3.30 11.38
N CYS A 38 -7.86 -2.35 10.88
CA CYS A 38 -7.33 -1.29 11.74
C CYS A 38 -7.30 0.06 11.04
N VAL A 39 -7.16 1.10 11.86
CA VAL A 39 -6.91 2.45 11.38
C VAL A 39 -5.40 2.65 11.39
N ILE A 40 -4.85 2.97 10.24
CA ILE A 40 -3.42 3.22 10.11
C ILE A 40 -3.21 4.73 10.18
N PRO A 41 -2.42 5.22 11.13
CA PRO A 41 -2.12 6.66 11.17
C PRO A 41 -1.52 7.15 9.86
N ALA A 42 -1.62 8.42 9.60
CA ALA A 42 -1.15 9.01 8.36
C ALA A 42 0.29 8.58 8.03
N VAL A 43 0.47 8.06 6.81
CA VAL A 43 1.78 7.64 6.31
C VAL A 43 2.25 8.67 5.29
N ILE A 44 3.17 9.52 5.71
CA ILE A 44 3.85 10.46 4.82
C ILE A 44 5.31 10.05 4.86
N ALA A 45 5.73 9.32 3.83
CA ALA A 45 6.99 8.62 3.92
C ALA A 45 7.89 8.80 2.72
N ASP A 46 8.96 9.48 2.99
CA ASP A 46 10.18 9.33 2.24
C ASP A 46 11.17 8.42 2.99
N ASN A 47 10.83 8.00 4.21
CA ASN A 47 11.74 7.27 5.09
C ASN A 47 11.16 6.03 5.77
N ILE A 48 9.94 5.61 5.48
CA ILE A 48 9.37 4.38 6.05
C ILE A 48 9.73 3.19 5.17
N LYS A 49 10.82 2.54 5.53
CA LYS A 49 11.41 1.48 4.71
C LYS A 49 10.62 0.18 4.65
N VAL A 50 9.61 0.01 5.51
CA VAL A 50 8.81 -1.23 5.48
C VAL A 50 8.14 -1.45 4.12
N PHE A 51 7.81 -0.37 3.41
CA PHE A 51 7.25 -0.47 2.06
C PHE A 51 8.28 -0.93 1.02
N GLN A 52 9.55 -0.72 1.29
CA GLN A 52 10.64 -1.19 0.41
C GLN A 52 11.05 -2.63 0.72
N GLU A 53 10.92 -3.03 1.96
CA GLU A 53 11.47 -4.30 2.45
C GLU A 53 10.47 -5.45 2.39
N TYR A 54 9.19 -5.17 2.51
CA TYR A 54 8.17 -6.20 2.68
C TYR A 54 7.05 -6.07 1.66
N ASN A 55 6.45 -7.21 1.30
CA ASN A 55 5.19 -7.26 0.57
C ASN A 55 4.06 -7.05 1.58
N LEU A 56 3.27 -5.99 1.39
CA LEU A 56 2.24 -5.61 2.33
C LEU A 56 0.86 -5.69 1.69
N TYR A 57 -0.10 -6.25 2.43
CA TYR A 57 -1.49 -6.36 2.03
C TYR A 57 -2.37 -5.78 3.14
N PHE A 58 -3.06 -4.70 2.83
CA PHE A 58 -3.98 -4.04 3.76
C PHE A 58 -5.40 -4.49 3.45
N TYR A 59 -6.06 -5.08 4.42
CA TYR A 59 -7.41 -5.60 4.29
C TYR A 59 -8.33 -4.96 5.32
N ARG A 60 -9.37 -4.27 4.84
CA ARG A 60 -10.37 -3.60 5.68
C ARG A 60 -9.75 -2.59 6.63
N CYS A 61 -8.84 -1.79 6.11
CA CYS A 61 -8.16 -0.75 6.88
C CYS A 61 -8.68 0.63 6.49
N THR A 62 -8.61 1.55 7.44
CA THR A 62 -8.86 2.96 7.20
C THR A 62 -7.54 3.69 7.25
N ILE A 63 -7.22 4.42 6.18
CA ILE A 63 -5.94 5.10 6.04
C ILE A 63 -6.21 6.57 5.75
N PRO A 64 -5.93 7.48 6.72
CA PRO A 64 -6.18 8.91 6.52
C PRO A 64 -5.38 9.49 5.36
N ASN A 65 -4.09 9.25 5.35
CA ASN A 65 -3.19 9.72 4.28
C ASN A 65 -2.15 8.67 3.98
N LEU A 66 -1.94 8.40 2.69
CA LEU A 66 -0.83 7.57 2.25
C LEU A 66 -0.08 8.32 1.16
N ILE A 67 1.09 8.84 1.48
CA ILE A 67 1.94 9.53 0.51
C ILE A 67 3.31 8.87 0.56
N LEU A 68 3.65 8.16 -0.52
CA LEU A 68 4.90 7.40 -0.61
C LEU A 68 5.76 7.95 -1.74
N GLU A 69 6.98 8.34 -1.42
CA GLU A 69 7.97 8.82 -2.39
C GLU A 69 9.23 7.95 -2.34
N ILE A 70 9.02 6.64 -2.16
CA ILE A 70 10.09 5.66 -2.05
C ILE A 70 9.85 4.51 -3.02
N THR A 71 10.88 3.72 -3.28
CA THR A 71 10.74 2.50 -4.05
C THR A 71 9.92 1.48 -3.25
N ILE A 72 8.86 0.97 -3.86
CA ILE A 72 7.92 0.08 -3.21
C ILE A 72 8.17 -1.34 -3.70
N LYS A 73 8.12 -2.32 -2.78
CA LYS A 73 8.25 -3.71 -3.16
C LYS A 73 6.94 -4.24 -3.77
N SER A 74 5.89 -4.33 -2.98
CA SER A 74 4.55 -4.66 -3.47
C SER A 74 3.51 -4.17 -2.46
N LEU A 75 2.41 -3.64 -2.97
CA LEU A 75 1.31 -3.17 -2.15
C LEU A 75 -0.02 -3.70 -2.68
N GLU A 76 -0.83 -4.20 -1.76
CA GLU A 76 -2.20 -4.57 -2.04
C GLU A 76 -3.13 -3.92 -1.03
N PHE A 77 -4.25 -3.44 -1.52
CA PHE A 77 -5.31 -2.88 -0.68
C PHE A 77 -6.63 -3.50 -1.12
N LYS A 78 -7.40 -4.00 -0.16
CA LYS A 78 -8.74 -4.50 -0.44
C LYS A 78 -9.71 -4.06 0.65
N MET A 79 -10.84 -3.53 0.23
CA MET A 79 -11.89 -3.03 1.12
C MET A 79 -11.36 -1.98 2.11
N CYS A 80 -10.50 -1.10 1.63
CA CYS A 80 -9.91 -0.04 2.43
C CYS A 80 -10.61 1.30 2.16
N CYS A 81 -10.50 2.20 3.13
CA CYS A 81 -11.00 3.56 2.99
C CYS A 81 -9.84 4.54 3.12
N PHE A 82 -9.65 5.36 2.11
CA PHE A 82 -8.62 6.40 2.09
C PHE A 82 -9.31 7.74 2.30
N GLU A 83 -9.15 8.32 3.48
CA GLU A 83 -9.92 9.49 3.88
C GLU A 83 -9.47 10.79 3.26
N SER A 84 -8.18 10.91 2.95
CA SER A 84 -7.63 12.11 2.34
C SER A 84 -6.80 11.75 1.11
N SER A 85 -5.49 11.80 1.17
CA SER A 85 -4.66 11.60 0.00
C SER A 85 -4.15 10.17 -0.12
N PHE A 86 -4.19 9.63 -1.33
CA PHE A 86 -3.47 8.42 -1.71
C PHE A 86 -2.57 8.79 -2.88
N ILE A 87 -1.29 8.95 -2.61
CA ILE A 87 -0.32 9.38 -3.62
C ILE A 87 0.91 8.51 -3.54
N ILE A 88 1.27 7.88 -4.65
CA ILE A 88 2.50 7.11 -4.78
C ILE A 88 3.33 7.71 -5.90
N ARG A 89 4.51 8.15 -5.58
CA ARG A 89 5.45 8.77 -6.51
C ARG A 89 6.78 8.08 -6.42
N ASN A 90 7.02 7.13 -7.24
CA ASN A 90 8.35 6.55 -7.41
C ASN A 90 8.29 5.24 -8.18
N ASN A 91 9.44 4.62 -8.31
CA ASN A 91 9.55 3.30 -8.92
C ASN A 91 9.06 2.23 -7.95
N PHE A 92 8.61 1.11 -8.49
CA PHE A 92 8.27 -0.06 -7.69
C PHE A 92 8.68 -1.32 -8.46
N ASP A 93 9.15 -2.33 -7.72
CA ASP A 93 9.66 -3.56 -8.32
C ASP A 93 8.63 -4.67 -8.38
N GLY A 94 7.59 -4.58 -7.58
CA GLY A 94 6.51 -5.56 -7.56
C GLY A 94 5.28 -5.07 -8.27
N TYR A 95 4.15 -5.13 -7.57
CA TYR A 95 2.90 -4.67 -8.14
C TYR A 95 2.10 -3.88 -7.10
N ILE A 96 1.15 -3.12 -7.61
CA ILE A 96 0.19 -2.40 -6.79
C ILE A 96 -1.20 -2.89 -7.20
N SER A 97 -1.97 -3.37 -6.23
CA SER A 97 -3.34 -3.81 -6.46
C SER A 97 -4.27 -3.13 -5.47
N ILE A 98 -5.31 -2.49 -5.98
CA ILE A 98 -6.29 -1.78 -5.16
C ILE A 98 -7.67 -2.20 -5.60
N GLN A 99 -8.40 -2.88 -4.73
CA GLN A 99 -9.72 -3.43 -5.05
C GLN A 99 -10.75 -3.08 -3.98
N ASP A 100 -11.97 -2.88 -4.42
CA ASP A 100 -13.15 -2.71 -3.55
C ASP A 100 -12.94 -1.64 -2.47
N SER A 101 -12.24 -0.57 -2.80
CA SER A 101 -11.83 0.46 -1.85
C SER A 101 -12.50 1.79 -2.16
N ILE A 102 -12.49 2.70 -1.18
CA ILE A 102 -13.11 4.01 -1.28
C ILE A 102 -12.05 5.09 -1.14
N PHE A 103 -12.01 5.99 -2.12
CA PHE A 103 -11.13 7.16 -2.09
C PHE A 103 -11.99 8.39 -1.89
N GLU A 104 -11.84 9.02 -0.73
CA GLU A 104 -12.66 10.18 -0.38
C GLU A 104 -12.18 11.45 -1.06
N LYS A 105 -10.88 11.58 -1.30
CA LYS A 105 -10.26 12.76 -1.91
C LYS A 105 -9.23 12.41 -2.97
N ASP A 106 -8.00 12.83 -2.81
CA ASP A 106 -6.99 12.76 -3.85
C ASP A 106 -6.47 11.34 -4.12
N PHE A 107 -6.31 11.01 -5.38
CA PHE A 107 -5.73 9.75 -5.80
C PHE A 107 -4.71 10.01 -6.91
N GLY A 108 -3.52 9.45 -6.78
CA GLY A 108 -2.51 9.55 -7.83
C GLY A 108 -1.45 8.47 -7.70
N ILE A 109 -1.08 7.90 -8.82
CA ILE A 109 0.06 6.98 -8.91
C ILE A 109 0.96 7.50 -10.01
N PHE A 110 2.18 7.88 -9.65
CA PHE A 110 3.15 8.47 -10.55
C PHE A 110 4.42 7.64 -10.53
N TRP A 111 4.95 7.32 -11.70
CA TRP A 111 6.21 6.60 -11.78
C TRP A 111 7.08 7.14 -12.91
N VAL A 112 8.38 6.88 -12.77
CA VAL A 112 9.38 7.45 -13.68
C VAL A 112 9.75 6.51 -14.81
N LYS A 113 9.72 5.20 -14.57
CA LYS A 113 10.11 4.21 -15.58
C LYS A 113 9.01 4.02 -16.62
N LYS A 114 9.44 3.81 -17.87
CA LYS A 114 8.51 3.58 -18.99
C LYS A 114 8.02 2.14 -19.07
N GLU A 115 8.66 1.22 -18.37
CA GLU A 115 8.29 -0.18 -18.38
C GLU A 115 6.98 -0.43 -17.68
N VAL A 116 6.26 -1.40 -18.19
CA VAL A 116 4.94 -1.75 -17.72
C VAL A 116 5.02 -2.52 -16.42
N TYR A 117 4.49 -1.97 -15.37
CA TYR A 117 4.37 -2.66 -14.11
C TYR A 117 2.95 -3.18 -13.91
N LYS A 118 2.81 -4.11 -12.99
CA LYS A 118 1.51 -4.66 -12.66
C LYS A 118 0.78 -3.70 -11.73
N ILE A 119 -0.02 -2.83 -12.31
CA ILE A 119 -0.90 -1.95 -11.55
C ILE A 119 -2.32 -2.38 -11.84
N ASN A 120 -3.05 -2.76 -10.80
CA ASN A 120 -4.43 -3.17 -10.91
C ASN A 120 -5.27 -2.30 -9.97
N VAL A 121 -6.13 -1.48 -10.55
CA VAL A 121 -7.05 -0.62 -9.81
C VAL A 121 -8.45 -0.92 -10.32
N CYS A 122 -9.23 -1.68 -9.56
CA CYS A 122 -10.54 -2.12 -10.00
C CYS A 122 -11.58 -2.11 -8.90
N LYS A 123 -12.83 -1.88 -9.29
CA LYS A 123 -13.99 -1.91 -8.39
C LYS A 123 -13.85 -0.96 -7.19
N ASN A 124 -13.32 0.23 -7.43
CA ASN A 124 -13.16 1.24 -6.40
C ASN A 124 -14.19 2.35 -6.57
N ILE A 125 -14.45 3.06 -5.49
CA ILE A 125 -15.33 4.22 -5.48
C ILE A 125 -14.47 5.47 -5.29
N PHE A 126 -14.56 6.40 -6.23
CA PHE A 126 -13.87 7.68 -6.15
C PHE A 126 -14.91 8.76 -5.93
N LYS A 127 -14.92 9.38 -4.75
CA LYS A 127 -15.96 10.35 -4.38
C LYS A 127 -15.66 11.76 -4.85
N ASP A 128 -14.47 12.25 -4.53
CA ASP A 128 -14.06 13.60 -4.91
C ASP A 128 -12.59 13.57 -5.26
N VAL A 129 -12.29 12.97 -6.40
CA VAL A 129 -10.92 12.61 -6.74
C VAL A 129 -10.44 13.35 -7.96
N SER A 130 -9.27 13.98 -7.83
CA SER A 130 -8.48 14.43 -8.95
C SER A 130 -7.53 13.30 -9.34
N ILE A 131 -7.73 12.75 -10.52
CA ILE A 131 -6.83 11.74 -11.05
C ILE A 131 -5.80 12.45 -11.92
N PHE A 132 -4.54 12.35 -11.52
CA PHE A 132 -3.45 13.03 -12.19
C PHE A 132 -2.88 12.18 -13.32
N GLU A 133 -1.75 12.60 -13.89
CA GLU A 133 -1.11 11.89 -15.00
C GLU A 133 -0.64 10.50 -14.57
N ASN A 134 -1.48 9.51 -14.81
CA ASN A 134 -1.21 8.12 -14.44
C ASN A 134 -1.14 7.25 -15.69
N LYS A 135 -0.15 6.36 -15.72
CA LYS A 135 -0.05 5.32 -16.72
C LYS A 135 -0.53 4.01 -16.12
N ILE A 136 -1.79 3.95 -15.75
CA ILE A 136 -2.38 2.79 -15.09
C ILE A 136 -2.85 1.80 -16.15
N LEU A 137 -2.45 0.54 -16.02
CA LEU A 137 -2.73 -0.49 -17.00
C LEU A 137 -4.14 -1.07 -16.88
N ASN A 138 -4.57 -1.38 -15.69
CA ASN A 138 -5.87 -2.00 -15.45
C ASN A 138 -6.70 -1.10 -14.55
N PHE A 139 -7.11 0.03 -15.09
CA PHE A 139 -7.93 0.98 -14.34
C PHE A 139 -9.39 0.77 -14.70
N ASN A 140 -10.18 0.32 -13.75
CA ASN A 140 -11.61 0.08 -13.91
C ASN A 140 -12.36 0.69 -12.71
N PHE A 141 -13.06 1.74 -13.00
CA PHE A 141 -13.86 2.44 -12.01
C PHE A 141 -15.07 1.66 -11.53
#